data_0ecda69d77dfafbfa05f82812de1e247
#
_entry.id   0ecda69d77dfafbfa05f82812de1e247
#
_cell.length_a   1.000
_cell.length_b   1.000
_cell.length_c   1.000
_cell.angle_alpha   90.00
_cell.angle_beta   90.00
_cell.angle_gamma   90.00
#
_symmetry.space_group_name_H-M   'P 1'
#
loop_
_entity.id
_entity.type
_entity.pdbx_description
1 polymer ?
#
loop_
_entity_poly.entity_id
_entity_poly.type
_entity_poly.pdbx_seq_one_letter_code
_entity_poly.pdbx_strand_id
1 'polypeptide(L)'
;DKEKKEWAYRMAARGEFLLTSAMYYNDQPPEMTYYAALALRELGEIGEADRRFDGFIEYAKEHMDDDVKIEYFAVSLPDFLIFEGDLNKSNKVHCCYMAALGALGKGDKAAARKYAEKGLELNKCHAGLLDITDNL
;
A
#
# COMPACT_ATOMS: atom_id res chain seq x y z
N ASP A 1 22.92 1.66 19.32
CA ASP A 1 23.54 2.93 19.08
C ASP A 1 22.54 3.89 18.44
N LYS A 2 22.33 5.03 19.06
CA LYS A 2 21.35 6.05 18.64
C LYS A 2 21.69 6.62 17.25
N GLU A 3 22.96 6.85 16.95
CA GLU A 3 23.42 7.38 15.66
C GLU A 3 23.15 6.41 14.52
N LYS A 4 23.44 5.12 14.72
CA LYS A 4 23.14 4.07 13.71
C LYS A 4 21.65 3.92 13.48
N LYS A 5 20.85 3.99 14.54
CA LYS A 5 19.40 3.91 14.47
C LYS A 5 18.84 5.09 13.67
N GLU A 6 19.27 6.31 13.99
CA GLU A 6 18.86 7.51 13.27
C GLU A 6 19.26 7.46 11.79
N TRP A 7 20.51 7.04 11.51
CA TRP A 7 20.97 6.85 10.14
C TRP A 7 20.10 5.86 9.37
N ALA A 8 19.75 4.74 10.00
CA ALA A 8 18.88 3.72 9.37
C ALA A 8 17.50 4.29 9.03
N TYR A 9 16.88 5.06 9.94
CA TYR A 9 15.61 5.70 9.66
C TYR A 9 15.71 6.74 8.55
N ARG A 10 16.79 7.52 8.49
CA ARG A 10 17.02 8.50 7.41
C ARG A 10 17.13 7.79 6.06
N MET A 11 17.80 6.66 6.02
CA MET A 11 17.91 5.84 4.80
C MET A 11 16.56 5.25 4.38
N ALA A 12 15.79 4.74 5.34
CA ALA A 12 14.46 4.19 5.06
C ALA A 12 13.45 5.26 4.61
N ALA A 13 13.60 6.50 5.10
CA ALA A 13 12.72 7.60 4.74
C ALA A 13 13.02 8.22 3.37
N ARG A 14 14.13 7.83 2.73
CA ARG A 14 14.49 8.33 1.40
C ARG A 14 13.53 7.84 0.33
N GLY A 15 13.43 8.62 -0.71
CA GLY A 15 12.63 8.31 -1.87
C GLY A 15 11.38 9.18 -1.97
N GLU A 16 10.74 9.09 -3.11
CA GLU A 16 9.52 9.83 -3.38
C GLU A 16 8.32 9.14 -2.74
N PHE A 17 7.37 9.93 -2.27
CA PHE A 17 6.07 9.44 -1.87
C PHE A 17 5.24 9.22 -3.13
N LEU A 18 5.29 8.00 -3.65
CA LEU A 18 4.58 7.63 -4.87
C LEU A 18 3.66 6.44 -4.60
N LEU A 19 2.36 6.69 -4.70
CA LEU A 19 1.35 5.65 -4.62
C LEU A 19 0.88 5.30 -6.04
N THR A 20 0.92 4.01 -6.37
CA THR A 20 0.56 3.50 -7.69
C THR A 20 -0.36 2.30 -7.57
N SER A 21 -0.89 1.85 -8.70
CA SER A 21 -1.65 0.60 -8.77
C SER A 21 -0.79 -0.66 -8.55
N ALA A 22 0.54 -0.50 -8.52
CA ALA A 22 1.51 -1.58 -8.41
C ALA A 22 1.32 -2.70 -9.45
N MET A 23 0.78 -2.35 -10.63
CA MET A 23 0.54 -3.30 -11.73
C MET A 23 1.77 -3.58 -12.57
N TYR A 24 2.71 -2.63 -12.60
CA TYR A 24 3.92 -2.73 -13.41
C TYR A 24 5.10 -3.12 -12.52
N TYR A 25 6.03 -3.89 -13.06
CA TYR A 25 7.15 -4.43 -12.29
C TYR A 25 8.07 -3.37 -11.68
N ASN A 26 8.09 -2.17 -12.25
CA ASN A 26 8.90 -1.05 -11.74
C ASN A 26 8.13 -0.12 -10.80
N ASP A 27 6.87 -0.42 -10.52
CA ASP A 27 6.10 0.34 -9.54
C ASP A 27 6.61 0.05 -8.12
N GLN A 28 6.68 1.07 -7.30
CA GLN A 28 7.10 0.90 -5.91
C GLN A 28 6.01 0.15 -5.12
N PRO A 29 6.36 -0.95 -4.44
CA PRO A 29 5.40 -1.65 -3.60
C PRO A 29 4.89 -0.77 -2.45
N PRO A 30 3.60 -0.88 -2.08
CA PRO A 30 3.03 -0.08 -1.01
C PRO A 30 3.78 -0.20 0.33
N GLU A 31 4.31 -1.36 0.63
CA GLU A 31 5.06 -1.62 1.86
C GLU A 31 6.27 -0.70 2.00
N MET A 32 6.97 -0.44 0.90
CA MET A 32 8.14 0.43 0.90
C MET A 32 7.76 1.86 1.29
N THR A 33 6.68 2.36 0.71
CA THR A 33 6.14 3.69 1.01
C THR A 33 5.63 3.75 2.46
N TYR A 34 5.00 2.69 2.93
CA TYR A 34 4.53 2.59 4.31
C TYR A 34 5.69 2.61 5.31
N TYR A 35 6.73 1.81 5.11
CA TYR A 35 7.91 1.80 5.99
C TYR A 35 8.67 3.11 5.96
N ALA A 36 8.73 3.80 4.81
CA ALA A 36 9.31 5.13 4.73
C ALA A 36 8.54 6.14 5.60
N ALA A 37 7.21 6.07 5.61
CA ALA A 37 6.38 6.91 6.47
C ALA A 37 6.58 6.60 7.96
N LEU A 38 6.71 5.32 8.33
CA LEU A 38 7.06 4.93 9.70
C LEU A 38 8.42 5.48 10.11
N ALA A 39 9.41 5.40 9.22
CA ALA A 39 10.74 5.95 9.48
C ALA A 39 10.72 7.45 9.71
N LEU A 40 9.92 8.18 8.94
CA LEU A 40 9.70 9.63 9.15
C LEU A 40 9.15 9.91 10.55
N ARG A 41 8.18 9.13 10.99
CA ARG A 41 7.60 9.27 12.34
C ARG A 41 8.66 9.07 13.43
N GLU A 42 9.51 8.06 13.27
CA GLU A 42 10.60 7.78 14.22
C GLU A 42 11.67 8.90 14.23
N LEU A 43 11.81 9.63 13.14
CA LEU A 43 12.68 10.81 13.05
C LEU A 43 12.05 12.08 13.64
N GLY A 44 10.79 12.01 14.10
CA GLY A 44 10.07 13.16 14.63
C GLY A 44 9.28 13.95 13.58
N GLU A 45 9.28 13.51 12.32
CA GLU A 45 8.53 14.13 11.22
C GLU A 45 7.07 13.66 11.22
N ILE A 46 6.38 13.92 12.33
CA ILE A 46 5.04 13.37 12.60
C ILE A 46 4.01 13.85 11.57
N GLY A 47 4.01 15.15 11.26
CA GLY A 47 3.05 15.73 10.30
C GLY A 47 3.21 15.17 8.89
N GLU A 48 4.44 14.97 8.43
CA GLU A 48 4.72 14.37 7.14
C GLU A 48 4.32 12.89 7.11
N ALA A 49 4.61 12.15 8.17
CA ALA A 49 4.19 10.76 8.29
C ALA A 49 2.66 10.62 8.22
N ASP A 50 1.95 11.43 9.00
CA ASP A 50 0.48 11.41 9.01
C ASP A 50 -0.12 11.77 7.65
N ARG A 51 0.46 12.74 6.96
CA ARG A 51 0.04 13.11 5.61
C ARG A 51 0.19 11.95 4.63
N ARG A 52 1.27 11.19 4.73
CA ARG A 52 1.49 10.00 3.89
C ARG A 52 0.49 8.89 4.21
N PHE A 53 0.19 8.65 5.48
CA PHE A 53 -0.82 7.67 5.87
C PHE A 53 -2.22 8.09 5.38
N ASP A 54 -2.59 9.35 5.48
CA ASP A 54 -3.83 9.86 4.92
C ASP A 54 -3.86 9.68 3.40
N GLY A 55 -2.74 9.90 2.73
CA GLY A 55 -2.59 9.70 1.29
C GLY A 55 -2.91 8.26 0.85
N PHE A 56 -2.52 7.26 1.64
CA PHE A 56 -2.91 5.86 1.39
C PHE A 56 -4.41 5.67 1.38
N ILE A 57 -5.10 6.26 2.35
CA ILE A 57 -6.57 6.12 2.48
C ILE A 57 -7.27 6.88 1.35
N GLU A 58 -6.80 8.06 1.02
CA GLU A 58 -7.34 8.88 -0.07
C GLU A 58 -7.18 8.17 -1.41
N TYR A 59 -5.98 7.65 -1.70
CA TYR A 59 -5.74 6.86 -2.90
C TYR A 59 -6.74 5.71 -3.03
N ALA A 60 -6.93 4.96 -1.96
CA ALA A 60 -7.87 3.84 -1.96
C ALA A 60 -9.30 4.28 -2.27
N LYS A 61 -9.75 5.38 -1.68
CA LYS A 61 -11.10 5.92 -1.93
C LYS A 61 -11.28 6.39 -3.37
N GLU A 62 -10.26 7.02 -3.94
CA GLU A 62 -10.32 7.55 -5.30
C GLU A 62 -10.27 6.45 -6.36
N HIS A 63 -9.52 5.37 -6.11
CA HIS A 63 -9.18 4.38 -7.13
C HIS A 63 -9.83 3.01 -6.95
N MET A 64 -10.56 2.78 -5.86
CA MET A 64 -11.14 1.47 -5.55
C MET A 64 -12.07 0.93 -6.63
N ASP A 65 -12.81 1.82 -7.26
CA ASP A 65 -13.80 1.48 -8.28
C ASP A 65 -13.36 1.82 -9.71
N ASP A 66 -12.05 2.05 -9.91
CA ASP A 66 -11.51 2.32 -11.22
C ASP A 66 -11.73 1.15 -12.18
N ASP A 67 -12.04 1.46 -13.42
CA ASP A 67 -12.06 0.50 -14.51
C ASP A 67 -10.65 0.33 -15.06
N VAL A 68 -9.96 -0.69 -14.59
CA VAL A 68 -8.53 -0.89 -14.83
C VAL A 68 -8.30 -1.50 -16.19
N LYS A 69 -7.46 -0.84 -16.99
CA LYS A 69 -7.00 -1.32 -18.29
C LYS A 69 -5.49 -1.44 -18.32
N ILE A 70 -5.00 -2.55 -18.85
CA ILE A 70 -3.56 -2.73 -19.07
C ILE A 70 -3.18 -2.12 -20.41
N GLU A 71 -2.18 -1.25 -20.39
CA GLU A 71 -1.52 -0.80 -21.60
C GLU A 71 -0.54 -1.89 -22.07
N TYR A 72 -0.86 -2.52 -23.20
CA TYR A 72 -0.07 -3.63 -23.74
C TYR A 72 1.41 -3.31 -23.96
N PHE A 73 1.74 -2.06 -24.23
CA PHE A 73 3.12 -1.62 -24.45
C PHE A 73 3.95 -1.45 -23.17
N ALA A 74 3.29 -1.39 -22.01
CA ALA A 74 3.95 -1.23 -20.72
C ALA A 74 4.16 -2.56 -19.99
N VAL A 75 3.62 -3.66 -20.51
CA VAL A 75 3.70 -4.99 -19.91
C VAL A 75 4.58 -5.88 -20.78
N SER A 76 5.67 -6.37 -20.22
CA SER A 76 6.62 -7.23 -20.96
C SER A 76 6.20 -8.69 -21.07
N LEU A 77 5.08 -9.08 -20.45
CA LEU A 77 4.58 -10.46 -20.48
C LEU A 77 3.24 -10.54 -21.19
N PRO A 78 3.10 -11.49 -22.12
CA PRO A 78 1.86 -11.70 -22.84
C PRO A 78 0.87 -12.52 -22.00
N ASP A 79 0.48 -12.04 -20.84
CA ASP A 79 -0.58 -12.64 -20.05
C ASP A 79 -1.94 -12.23 -20.63
N PHE A 80 -2.22 -12.76 -21.81
CA PHE A 80 -3.48 -12.54 -22.53
C PHE A 80 -4.70 -13.16 -21.84
N LEU A 81 -4.50 -13.77 -20.67
CA LEU A 81 -5.55 -14.52 -19.97
C LEU A 81 -6.09 -13.75 -18.75
N ILE A 82 -5.65 -12.52 -18.52
CA ILE A 82 -6.22 -11.70 -17.46
C ILE A 82 -7.48 -11.04 -18.01
N PHE A 83 -8.63 -11.49 -17.51
CA PHE A 83 -9.92 -10.87 -17.82
C PHE A 83 -10.03 -9.51 -17.12
N GLU A 84 -10.72 -8.55 -17.76
CA GLU A 84 -10.95 -7.21 -17.19
C GLU A 84 -11.55 -7.26 -15.79
N GLY A 85 -12.45 -8.22 -15.52
CA GLY A 85 -13.02 -8.43 -14.19
C GLY A 85 -12.00 -8.81 -13.13
N ASP A 86 -10.96 -9.54 -13.49
CA ASP A 86 -9.88 -9.92 -12.58
C ASP A 86 -8.97 -8.72 -12.26
N LEU A 87 -8.75 -7.82 -13.21
CA LEU A 87 -8.00 -6.60 -13.00
C LEU A 87 -8.71 -5.65 -12.02
N ASN A 88 -10.01 -5.47 -12.19
CA ASN A 88 -10.81 -4.64 -11.31
C ASN A 88 -10.86 -5.23 -9.89
N LYS A 89 -10.97 -6.54 -9.78
CA LYS A 89 -10.89 -7.25 -8.49
C LYS A 89 -9.52 -7.08 -7.85
N SER A 90 -8.44 -7.26 -8.60
CA SER A 90 -7.07 -7.06 -8.11
C SER A 90 -6.85 -5.62 -7.65
N ASN A 91 -7.38 -4.65 -8.38
CA ASN A 91 -7.33 -3.25 -7.99
C ASN A 91 -8.06 -2.99 -6.66
N LYS A 92 -9.24 -3.57 -6.47
CA LYS A 92 -9.98 -3.45 -5.21
C LYS A 92 -9.21 -4.03 -4.04
N VAL A 93 -8.60 -5.19 -4.21
CA VAL A 93 -7.74 -5.81 -3.19
C VAL A 93 -6.57 -4.90 -2.87
N HIS A 94 -5.90 -4.37 -3.89
CA HIS A 94 -4.80 -3.42 -3.73
C HIS A 94 -5.23 -2.17 -2.95
N CYS A 95 -6.36 -1.57 -3.30
CA CYS A 95 -6.90 -0.41 -2.60
C CYS A 95 -7.27 -0.73 -1.15
N CYS A 96 -7.83 -1.90 -0.88
CA CYS A 96 -8.07 -2.35 0.50
C CYS A 96 -6.77 -2.47 1.29
N TYR A 97 -5.72 -2.98 0.67
CA TYR A 97 -4.40 -3.06 1.28
C TYR A 97 -3.82 -1.67 1.57
N MET A 98 -3.91 -0.77 0.60
CA MET A 98 -3.49 0.62 0.78
C MET A 98 -4.22 1.30 1.95
N ALA A 99 -5.55 1.17 2.00
CA ALA A 99 -6.35 1.74 3.07
C ALA A 99 -6.01 1.11 4.44
N ALA A 100 -5.78 -0.20 4.48
CA ALA A 100 -5.38 -0.89 5.70
C ALA A 100 -4.02 -0.41 6.22
N LEU A 101 -3.04 -0.22 5.32
CA LEU A 101 -1.72 0.33 5.68
C LEU A 101 -1.83 1.76 6.22
N GLY A 102 -2.62 2.60 5.56
CA GLY A 102 -2.86 3.98 6.00
C GLY A 102 -3.50 4.03 7.39
N ALA A 103 -4.55 3.24 7.60
CA ALA A 103 -5.23 3.15 8.89
C ALA A 103 -4.30 2.61 9.99
N LEU A 104 -3.52 1.59 9.68
CA LEU A 104 -2.52 1.02 10.61
C LEU A 104 -1.48 2.07 11.01
N GLY A 105 -0.97 2.83 10.04
CA GLY A 105 -0.02 3.91 10.29
C GLY A 105 -0.58 5.00 11.19
N LYS A 106 -1.85 5.29 11.08
CA LYS A 106 -2.54 6.26 11.94
C LYS A 106 -2.93 5.70 13.31
N GLY A 107 -2.68 4.42 13.57
CA GLY A 107 -3.04 3.75 14.82
C GLY A 107 -4.50 3.33 14.92
N ASP A 108 -5.25 3.43 13.84
CA ASP A 108 -6.65 2.99 13.77
C ASP A 108 -6.73 1.50 13.43
N LYS A 109 -6.55 0.68 14.43
CA LYS A 109 -6.54 -0.79 14.28
C LYS A 109 -7.90 -1.34 13.83
N ALA A 110 -8.99 -0.74 14.26
CA ALA A 110 -10.33 -1.18 13.87
C ALA A 110 -10.58 -0.95 12.38
N ALA A 111 -10.21 0.23 11.86
CA ALA A 111 -10.30 0.51 10.42
C ALA A 111 -9.32 -0.36 9.62
N ALA A 112 -8.09 -0.55 10.10
CA ALA A 112 -7.12 -1.42 9.44
C ALA A 112 -7.64 -2.85 9.31
N ARG A 113 -8.23 -3.41 10.35
CA ARG A 113 -8.86 -4.73 10.33
C ARG A 113 -10.00 -4.79 9.31
N LYS A 114 -10.88 -3.82 9.33
CA LYS A 114 -12.05 -3.75 8.43
C LYS A 114 -11.62 -3.75 6.96
N TYR A 115 -10.64 -2.94 6.59
CA TYR A 115 -10.12 -2.90 5.23
C TYR A 115 -9.40 -4.20 4.85
N ALA A 116 -8.61 -4.75 5.78
CA ALA A 116 -7.92 -6.01 5.53
C ALA A 116 -8.90 -7.17 5.31
N GLU A 117 -9.93 -7.29 6.13
CA GLU A 117 -10.97 -8.32 5.98
C GLU A 117 -11.72 -8.16 4.65
N LYS A 118 -12.07 -6.94 4.28
CA LYS A 118 -12.72 -6.66 3.00
C LYS A 118 -11.85 -7.10 1.81
N GLY A 119 -10.57 -6.83 1.84
CA GLY A 119 -9.63 -7.28 0.81
C GLY A 119 -9.48 -8.79 0.78
N LEU A 120 -9.44 -9.45 1.94
CA LEU A 120 -9.34 -10.90 2.06
C LEU A 120 -10.60 -11.65 1.59
N GLU A 121 -11.77 -11.02 1.63
CA GLU A 121 -12.98 -11.59 1.00
C GLU A 121 -12.80 -11.76 -0.50
N LEU A 122 -12.06 -10.85 -1.14
CA LEU A 122 -11.78 -10.88 -2.58
C LEU A 122 -10.56 -11.74 -2.93
N ASN A 123 -9.54 -11.75 -2.07
CA ASN A 123 -8.33 -12.55 -2.26
C ASN A 123 -7.85 -13.08 -0.90
N LYS A 124 -8.21 -14.29 -0.58
CA LYS A 124 -7.91 -14.97 0.70
C LYS A 124 -6.41 -15.22 0.92
N CYS A 125 -5.62 -15.16 -0.14
CA CYS A 125 -4.19 -15.50 -0.11
C CYS A 125 -3.27 -14.27 -0.17
N HIS A 126 -3.82 -13.05 -0.07
CA HIS A 126 -3.01 -11.84 -0.14
C HIS A 126 -2.11 -11.72 1.09
N ALA A 127 -0.80 -11.90 0.88
CA ALA A 127 0.18 -11.98 1.97
C ALA A 127 0.21 -10.74 2.87
N GLY A 128 0.18 -9.54 2.28
CA GLY A 128 0.19 -8.29 3.04
C GLY A 128 -1.03 -8.11 3.93
N LEU A 129 -2.22 -8.46 3.43
CA LEU A 129 -3.46 -8.38 4.21
C LEU A 129 -3.51 -9.41 5.33
N LEU A 130 -3.03 -10.64 5.07
CA LEU A 130 -2.90 -11.67 6.10
C LEU A 130 -1.94 -11.24 7.20
N ASP A 131 -0.81 -10.65 6.83
CA ASP A 131 0.16 -10.13 7.78
C ASP A 131 -0.45 -9.05 8.68
N ILE A 132 -1.22 -8.13 8.12
CA ILE A 132 -1.93 -7.11 8.90
C ILE A 132 -2.89 -7.75 9.89
N THR A 133 -3.74 -8.68 9.45
CA THR A 133 -4.74 -9.30 10.34
C THR A 133 -4.09 -10.14 11.43
N ASP A 134 -2.99 -10.82 11.14
CA ASP A 134 -2.28 -11.66 12.10
C ASP A 134 -1.56 -10.84 13.18
N ASN A 135 -1.23 -9.59 12.90
CA ASN A 135 -0.49 -8.71 13.82
C ASN A 135 -1.37 -7.65 14.51
N LEU A 136 -2.65 -7.70 14.31
CA LEU A 136 -3.60 -6.85 15.04
C LEU A 136 -4.06 -7.58 16.32
#